data_fcb07f6002fd843e50634c6c16d048ba
#
_entry.id   fcb07f6002fd843e50634c6c16d048ba
#
_cell.length_a   1.000
_cell.length_b   1.000
_cell.length_c   1.000
_cell.angle_alpha   90.00
_cell.angle_beta   90.00
_cell.angle_gamma   90.00
#
_symmetry.space_group_name_H-M   'P 1'
#
loop_
_entity.id
_entity.type
_entity.pdbx_description
1 polymer ?
#
loop_
_entity_poly.entity_id
_entity_poly.type
_entity_poly.pdbx_seq_one_letter_code
_entity_poly.pdbx_strand_id
1 'polypeptide(L)'
;MKLKQVITCGGIYYNYVNNIFYNIDYITLISITHGVCYFKYFLYEYKACYGKGRIDKIVIPPSRIIMSIAKNYGWEEKDIIKLNLPKWDKYNQNNNMSFDSKNEEKFKNNSILLLFTWRELINNKKISCEYFKNIKIFLHNGILIETLKRKNITLYFSVHHKLNEYNRYQKKFPKNEVIKFVEIIKIAECLSKTSLLVTDFSSVIFDLIYKRKPFIIFIPDVNDTHIKDIYTRNYYELIQSMKNGTIKFENKYLDINEAINKVIYYIDNNFKLDTQLKLFYDNLGIKSDNNLDRFVQEITNLN
;
A
#
# COMPACT_ATOMS: atom_id res chain seq x y z
N MET A 1 27.06 28.06 -1.09
CA MET A 1 26.35 27.05 -1.92
C MET A 1 24.89 27.45 -1.94
N LYS A 2 24.29 27.74 -3.10
CA LYS A 2 22.86 28.09 -3.16
C LYS A 2 22.07 26.79 -3.30
N LEU A 3 21.06 26.59 -2.46
CA LEU A 3 20.12 25.48 -2.56
C LEU A 3 19.34 25.64 -3.87
N LYS A 4 19.41 24.62 -4.77
CA LYS A 4 18.74 24.66 -6.08
C LYS A 4 17.52 23.77 -6.14
N GLN A 5 17.48 22.73 -5.32
CA GLN A 5 16.43 21.73 -5.33
C GLN A 5 16.00 21.34 -3.93
N VAL A 6 14.72 21.06 -3.75
CA VAL A 6 14.13 20.47 -2.54
C VAL A 6 13.32 19.24 -2.94
N ILE A 7 13.62 18.11 -2.32
CA ILE A 7 12.90 16.85 -2.51
C ILE A 7 11.94 16.66 -1.35
N THR A 8 10.68 16.44 -1.65
CA THR A 8 9.65 16.18 -0.64
C THR A 8 9.06 14.79 -0.81
N CYS A 9 8.66 14.16 0.29
CA CYS A 9 8.00 12.86 0.27
C CYS A 9 6.64 12.95 0.97
N GLY A 10 5.57 12.67 0.22
CA GLY A 10 4.21 12.52 0.73
C GLY A 10 3.38 13.80 0.89
N GLY A 11 2.06 13.67 0.76
CA GLY A 11 1.09 14.78 0.70
C GLY A 11 0.93 15.59 2.00
N ILE A 12 1.39 15.09 3.14
CA ILE A 12 1.29 15.81 4.43
C ILE A 12 2.13 17.08 4.41
N TYR A 13 3.21 17.11 3.64
CA TYR A 13 4.10 18.27 3.53
C TYR A 13 3.67 19.27 2.47
N TYR A 14 2.66 18.97 1.66
CA TYR A 14 2.20 19.84 0.59
C TYR A 14 1.85 21.25 1.10
N ASN A 15 1.06 21.34 2.15
CA ASN A 15 0.71 22.64 2.76
C ASN A 15 1.92 23.30 3.44
N TYR A 16 2.82 22.51 4.02
CA TYR A 16 4.02 23.02 4.68
C TYR A 16 5.03 23.55 3.66
N VAL A 17 5.29 22.78 2.60
CA VAL A 17 6.19 23.18 1.52
C VAL A 17 5.66 24.40 0.77
N ASN A 18 4.36 24.45 0.48
CA ASN A 18 3.74 25.62 -0.13
C ASN A 18 3.89 26.88 0.73
N ASN A 19 3.69 26.78 2.05
CA ASN A 19 3.81 27.93 2.93
C ASN A 19 5.25 28.42 3.10
N ILE A 20 6.23 27.51 3.10
CA ILE A 20 7.64 27.88 3.30
C ILE A 20 8.28 28.35 1.99
N PHE A 21 7.98 27.70 0.84
CA PHE A 21 8.68 27.91 -0.42
C PHE A 21 7.84 28.64 -1.48
N TYR A 22 6.66 29.14 -1.14
CA TYR A 22 5.75 29.77 -2.11
C TYR A 22 6.36 30.95 -2.89
N ASN A 23 7.28 31.69 -2.26
CA ASN A 23 7.91 32.88 -2.84
C ASN A 23 9.37 32.66 -3.27
N ILE A 24 9.83 31.41 -3.41
CA ILE A 24 11.22 31.11 -3.75
C ILE A 24 11.30 30.52 -5.17
N ASP A 25 11.28 31.38 -6.17
CA ASP A 25 11.20 31.00 -7.59
C ASP A 25 12.45 30.31 -8.16
N TYR A 26 13.57 30.39 -7.46
CA TYR A 26 14.86 29.81 -7.90
C TYR A 26 15.11 28.39 -7.36
N ILE A 27 14.16 27.81 -6.64
CA ILE A 27 14.27 26.44 -6.12
C ILE A 27 13.29 25.53 -6.85
N THR A 28 13.79 24.44 -7.42
CA THR A 28 12.98 23.38 -7.99
C THR A 28 12.45 22.45 -6.89
N LEU A 29 11.13 22.36 -6.76
CA LEU A 29 10.47 21.46 -5.82
C LEU A 29 10.12 20.14 -6.52
N ILE A 30 10.70 19.03 -6.02
CA ILE A 30 10.49 17.69 -6.57
C ILE A 30 9.71 16.87 -5.53
N SER A 31 8.55 16.35 -5.92
CA SER A 31 7.76 15.47 -5.06
C SER A 31 7.98 14.02 -5.44
N ILE A 32 8.37 13.21 -4.43
CA ILE A 32 8.31 11.76 -4.49
C ILE A 32 7.09 11.33 -3.71
N THR A 33 6.15 10.64 -4.35
CA THR A 33 4.99 10.10 -3.65
C THR A 33 5.42 8.99 -2.68
N HIS A 34 4.86 8.96 -1.46
CA HIS A 34 5.17 7.89 -0.50
C HIS A 34 4.61 6.52 -0.91
N GLY A 35 3.74 6.51 -1.93
CA GLY A 35 3.14 5.31 -2.54
C GLY A 35 2.37 5.66 -3.79
N VAL A 36 2.04 4.66 -4.59
CA VAL A 36 1.24 4.83 -5.80
C VAL A 36 -0.24 4.89 -5.44
N CYS A 37 -0.92 5.97 -5.79
CA CYS A 37 -2.31 6.22 -5.40
C CYS A 37 -3.33 5.70 -6.42
N TYR A 38 -3.10 4.55 -7.04
CA TYR A 38 -3.96 3.99 -8.09
C TYR A 38 -5.39 3.70 -7.60
N PHE A 39 -5.53 2.93 -6.53
CA PHE A 39 -6.86 2.56 -5.99
C PHE A 39 -7.55 3.71 -5.24
N LYS A 40 -6.83 4.78 -4.94
CA LYS A 40 -7.34 5.99 -4.32
C LYS A 40 -7.56 7.12 -5.33
N TYR A 41 -7.50 6.81 -6.61
CA TYR A 41 -7.68 7.77 -7.72
C TYR A 41 -9.01 8.54 -7.63
N PHE A 42 -10.06 7.89 -7.17
CA PHE A 42 -11.37 8.52 -7.02
C PHE A 42 -11.48 9.41 -5.77
N LEU A 43 -10.45 9.45 -4.91
CA LEU A 43 -10.48 10.21 -3.68
C LEU A 43 -10.10 11.66 -3.95
N TYR A 44 -11.04 12.57 -3.69
CA TYR A 44 -10.84 14.02 -3.84
C TYR A 44 -9.64 14.55 -3.04
N GLU A 45 -9.35 13.95 -1.88
CA GLU A 45 -8.21 14.28 -1.03
C GLU A 45 -6.85 14.02 -1.70
N TYR A 46 -6.82 13.19 -2.74
CA TYR A 46 -5.61 12.90 -3.50
C TYR A 46 -5.29 13.91 -4.59
N LYS A 47 -6.15 14.89 -4.85
CA LYS A 47 -5.74 16.12 -5.54
C LYS A 47 -4.51 16.71 -4.85
N ALA A 48 -4.45 16.65 -3.51
CA ALA A 48 -3.31 17.11 -2.74
C ALA A 48 -2.03 16.27 -2.93
N CYS A 49 -2.14 14.99 -3.30
CA CYS A 49 -0.97 14.13 -3.54
C CYS A 49 -0.41 14.25 -4.97
N TYR A 50 -1.29 14.51 -5.92
CA TYR A 50 -0.93 14.65 -7.34
C TYR A 50 -1.25 16.05 -7.90
N GLY A 51 -1.91 16.92 -7.15
CA GLY A 51 -2.16 18.30 -7.57
C GLY A 51 -0.85 19.06 -7.76
N LYS A 52 -0.74 19.81 -8.86
CA LYS A 52 0.50 20.47 -9.22
C LYS A 52 0.92 21.53 -8.18
N GLY A 53 0.02 22.40 -7.72
CA GLY A 53 0.35 23.47 -6.78
C GLY A 53 1.68 24.15 -7.09
N ARG A 54 2.51 24.35 -6.04
CA ARG A 54 3.88 24.91 -6.18
C ARG A 54 4.93 23.85 -6.59
N ILE A 55 4.57 22.55 -6.62
CA ILE A 55 5.51 21.49 -6.96
C ILE A 55 5.83 21.56 -8.47
N ASP A 56 7.11 21.59 -8.81
CA ASP A 56 7.58 21.75 -10.20
C ASP A 56 7.71 20.40 -10.91
N LYS A 57 8.14 19.36 -10.20
CA LYS A 57 8.31 18.00 -10.74
C LYS A 57 7.71 16.94 -9.82
N ILE A 58 7.17 15.89 -10.44
CA ILE A 58 6.69 14.71 -9.69
C ILE A 58 7.36 13.44 -10.20
N VAL A 59 7.76 12.56 -9.27
CA VAL A 59 8.29 11.24 -9.60
C VAL A 59 7.18 10.21 -9.51
N ILE A 60 6.90 9.55 -10.63
CA ILE A 60 5.90 8.48 -10.71
C ILE A 60 6.39 7.31 -11.57
N PRO A 61 5.95 6.08 -11.26
CA PRO A 61 6.30 4.92 -12.08
C PRO A 61 5.92 5.10 -13.54
N PRO A 62 6.73 4.57 -14.50
CA PRO A 62 6.51 4.74 -15.94
C PRO A 62 5.38 3.86 -16.47
N SER A 63 4.23 3.92 -15.84
CA SER A 63 3.00 3.21 -16.20
C SER A 63 2.06 4.14 -16.97
N ARG A 64 1.57 3.70 -18.13
CA ARG A 64 0.60 4.49 -18.92
C ARG A 64 -0.63 4.88 -18.10
N ILE A 65 -1.11 3.98 -17.25
CA ILE A 65 -2.30 4.20 -16.41
C ILE A 65 -1.99 5.25 -15.34
N ILE A 66 -0.86 5.11 -14.62
CA ILE A 66 -0.46 6.05 -13.58
C ILE A 66 -0.17 7.43 -14.17
N MET A 67 0.46 7.47 -15.34
CA MET A 67 0.69 8.70 -16.11
C MET A 67 -0.61 9.39 -16.50
N SER A 68 -1.62 8.65 -16.96
CA SER A 68 -2.93 9.20 -17.28
C SER A 68 -3.61 9.81 -16.05
N ILE A 69 -3.49 9.15 -14.89
CA ILE A 69 -3.98 9.69 -13.62
C ILE A 69 -3.29 11.02 -13.28
N ALA A 70 -1.98 11.09 -13.38
CA ALA A 70 -1.23 12.31 -13.10
C ALA A 70 -1.65 13.45 -14.02
N LYS A 71 -1.84 13.19 -15.32
CA LYS A 71 -2.33 14.18 -16.29
C LYS A 71 -3.72 14.71 -15.93
N ASN A 72 -4.62 13.88 -15.45
CA ASN A 72 -5.94 14.31 -14.98
C ASN A 72 -5.88 15.23 -13.75
N TYR A 73 -4.77 15.25 -13.02
CA TYR A 73 -4.49 16.19 -11.93
C TYR A 73 -3.69 17.43 -12.36
N GLY A 74 -3.54 17.66 -13.66
CA GLY A 74 -2.90 18.86 -14.21
C GLY A 74 -1.39 18.77 -14.40
N TRP A 75 -0.80 17.56 -14.30
CA TRP A 75 0.61 17.35 -14.60
C TRP A 75 0.85 17.27 -16.10
N GLU A 76 1.75 18.08 -16.61
CA GLU A 76 2.24 17.97 -17.98
C GLU A 76 3.39 16.94 -18.05
N GLU A 77 3.60 16.35 -19.22
CA GLU A 77 4.62 15.31 -19.39
C GLU A 77 6.03 15.79 -19.07
N LYS A 78 6.33 17.07 -19.37
CA LYS A 78 7.59 17.72 -19.05
C LYS A 78 7.88 17.84 -17.55
N ASP A 79 6.82 17.80 -16.71
CA ASP A 79 6.92 17.94 -15.26
C ASP A 79 6.97 16.58 -14.55
N ILE A 80 6.86 15.49 -15.31
CA ILE A 80 6.84 14.14 -14.80
C ILE A 80 8.21 13.48 -14.99
N ILE A 81 8.82 13.08 -13.88
CA ILE A 81 10.01 12.22 -13.86
C ILE A 81 9.54 10.77 -13.84
N LYS A 82 9.76 10.06 -14.97
CA LYS A 82 9.26 8.68 -15.18
C LYS A 82 10.20 7.66 -14.55
N LEU A 83 10.14 7.52 -13.25
CA LEU A 83 10.96 6.59 -12.47
C LEU A 83 10.10 5.82 -11.49
N ASN A 84 10.50 4.60 -11.23
CA ASN A 84 9.96 3.85 -10.10
C ASN A 84 10.37 4.51 -8.77
N LEU A 85 9.66 4.16 -7.70
CA LEU A 85 9.97 4.72 -6.39
C LEU A 85 11.33 4.21 -5.90
N PRO A 86 12.29 5.08 -5.52
CA PRO A 86 13.61 4.66 -5.03
C PRO A 86 13.55 3.68 -3.86
N LYS A 87 12.51 3.77 -3.02
CA LYS A 87 12.29 2.83 -1.91
C LYS A 87 12.17 1.36 -2.34
N TRP A 88 11.91 1.09 -3.62
CA TRP A 88 11.75 -0.28 -4.12
C TRP A 88 13.07 -1.01 -4.35
N ASP A 89 14.21 -0.31 -4.42
CA ASP A 89 15.52 -0.94 -4.59
C ASP A 89 15.88 -1.89 -3.45
N LYS A 90 15.36 -1.63 -2.26
CA LYS A 90 15.50 -2.56 -1.12
C LYS A 90 14.93 -3.96 -1.39
N TYR A 91 14.04 -4.11 -2.40
CA TYR A 91 13.51 -5.41 -2.79
C TYR A 91 14.37 -6.13 -3.84
N ASN A 92 15.25 -5.40 -4.54
CA ASN A 92 16.20 -5.94 -5.53
C ASN A 92 17.48 -6.47 -4.87
N GLN A 93 17.85 -5.90 -3.72
CA GLN A 93 19.05 -6.34 -3.01
C GLN A 93 18.79 -7.71 -2.41
N ASN A 94 19.34 -8.74 -3.04
CA ASN A 94 19.35 -10.10 -2.52
C ASN A 94 19.88 -10.09 -1.07
N ASN A 95 18.99 -10.26 -0.11
CA ASN A 95 19.17 -10.72 1.28
C ASN A 95 20.31 -10.14 2.16
N ASN A 96 21.11 -9.16 1.73
CA ASN A 96 22.30 -8.71 2.45
C ASN A 96 22.13 -7.39 3.22
N MET A 97 20.99 -6.74 3.23
CA MET A 97 20.73 -5.71 4.22
C MET A 97 20.32 -6.38 5.52
N SER A 98 21.31 -6.75 6.34
CA SER A 98 21.10 -6.92 7.76
C SER A 98 20.74 -5.56 8.33
N PHE A 99 19.45 -5.31 8.57
CA PHE A 99 19.09 -4.30 9.56
C PHE A 99 19.73 -4.79 10.87
N ASP A 100 20.73 -4.06 11.34
CA ASP A 100 21.45 -4.33 12.60
C ASP A 100 20.47 -4.25 13.78
N SER A 101 19.80 -5.33 14.06
CA SER A 101 19.10 -5.54 15.32
C SER A 101 19.55 -6.87 15.92
N LYS A 102 20.55 -6.77 16.78
CA LYS A 102 20.96 -7.84 17.68
C LYS A 102 19.78 -8.18 18.59
N ASN A 103 19.01 -9.22 18.27
CA ASN A 103 17.91 -9.82 19.07
C ASN A 103 16.49 -9.70 18.50
N GLU A 104 16.26 -9.60 17.20
CA GLU A 104 14.89 -9.58 16.68
C GLU A 104 14.53 -10.85 15.91
N GLU A 105 13.30 -11.34 16.14
CA GLU A 105 12.68 -12.44 15.40
C GLU A 105 12.69 -12.11 13.89
N LYS A 106 13.53 -12.82 13.14
CA LYS A 106 13.62 -12.60 11.67
C LYS A 106 12.31 -13.00 11.01
N PHE A 107 11.77 -12.13 10.15
CA PHE A 107 10.61 -12.47 9.35
C PHE A 107 10.89 -13.67 8.45
N LYS A 108 9.93 -14.61 8.40
CA LYS A 108 10.05 -15.79 7.55
C LYS A 108 9.87 -15.42 6.09
N ASN A 109 10.65 -16.01 5.21
CA ASN A 109 10.37 -16.04 3.78
C ASN A 109 9.06 -16.82 3.53
N ASN A 110 8.38 -16.56 2.43
CA ASN A 110 7.08 -17.15 2.10
C ASN A 110 6.02 -16.91 3.17
N SER A 111 5.88 -15.67 3.58
CA SER A 111 4.88 -15.24 4.54
C SER A 111 3.71 -14.50 3.87
N ILE A 112 2.62 -14.39 4.62
CA ILE A 112 1.43 -13.61 4.25
C ILE A 112 1.39 -12.38 5.13
N LEU A 113 1.14 -11.21 4.55
CA LEU A 113 0.87 -9.99 5.32
C LEU A 113 -0.59 -9.60 5.19
N LEU A 114 -1.26 -9.47 6.32
CA LEU A 114 -2.60 -8.90 6.45
C LEU A 114 -2.46 -7.47 6.95
N LEU A 115 -2.76 -6.48 6.10
CA LEU A 115 -2.55 -5.06 6.39
C LEU A 115 -3.71 -4.23 5.85
N PHE A 116 -4.44 -3.57 6.74
CA PHE A 116 -5.57 -2.72 6.36
C PHE A 116 -5.30 -1.24 6.60
N THR A 117 -5.89 -0.40 5.76
CA THR A 117 -5.82 1.05 5.92
C THR A 117 -6.63 1.49 7.13
N TRP A 118 -6.23 2.64 7.65
CA TRP A 118 -6.90 3.30 8.75
C TRP A 118 -8.32 3.76 8.36
N ARG A 119 -9.21 3.79 9.37
CA ARG A 119 -10.55 4.35 9.29
C ARG A 119 -10.65 5.59 10.17
N GLU A 120 -10.99 6.71 9.58
CA GLU A 120 -10.95 8.02 10.25
C GLU A 120 -11.87 8.10 11.49
N LEU A 121 -13.05 7.49 11.41
CA LEU A 121 -14.04 7.52 12.49
C LEU A 121 -13.77 6.55 13.64
N ILE A 122 -12.78 5.68 13.52
CA ILE A 122 -12.38 4.78 14.61
C ILE A 122 -11.88 5.59 15.81
N ASN A 123 -11.29 6.76 15.60
CA ASN A 123 -10.84 7.66 16.67
C ASN A 123 -12.00 8.29 17.48
N ASN A 124 -13.22 8.29 16.95
CA ASN A 124 -14.39 8.89 17.57
C ASN A 124 -15.30 7.89 18.32
N LYS A 125 -14.77 6.72 18.74
CA LYS A 125 -15.48 5.64 19.48
C LYS A 125 -16.63 4.96 18.73
N LYS A 126 -16.89 5.31 17.47
CA LYS A 126 -17.83 4.60 16.58
C LYS A 126 -17.07 3.59 15.73
N ILE A 127 -16.47 2.60 16.39
CA ILE A 127 -15.78 1.52 15.68
C ILE A 127 -16.83 0.70 14.95
N SER A 128 -16.67 0.53 13.65
CA SER A 128 -17.41 -0.46 12.90
C SER A 128 -17.21 -1.83 13.56
N CYS A 129 -18.27 -2.34 14.17
CA CYS A 129 -18.24 -3.69 14.73
C CYS A 129 -17.86 -4.72 13.67
N GLU A 130 -18.21 -4.46 12.42
CA GLU A 130 -17.95 -5.35 11.29
C GLU A 130 -16.49 -5.41 10.88
N TYR A 131 -15.77 -4.29 10.87
CA TYR A 131 -14.35 -4.24 10.55
C TYR A 131 -13.53 -5.21 11.43
N PHE A 132 -13.61 -5.05 12.74
CA PHE A 132 -12.88 -5.91 13.67
C PHE A 132 -13.45 -7.33 13.75
N LYS A 133 -14.77 -7.47 13.62
CA LYS A 133 -15.42 -8.77 13.59
C LYS A 133 -14.87 -9.60 12.42
N ASN A 134 -14.84 -9.04 11.23
CA ASN A 134 -14.38 -9.77 10.04
C ASN A 134 -12.87 -10.04 10.07
N ILE A 135 -12.04 -9.12 10.56
CA ILE A 135 -10.63 -9.40 10.80
C ILE A 135 -10.46 -10.54 11.81
N LYS A 136 -11.26 -10.55 12.90
CA LYS A 136 -11.22 -11.62 13.89
C LYS A 136 -11.64 -12.97 13.29
N ILE A 137 -12.70 -13.01 12.50
CA ILE A 137 -13.14 -14.22 11.80
C ILE A 137 -12.03 -14.72 10.89
N PHE A 138 -11.38 -13.84 10.12
CA PHE A 138 -10.26 -14.18 9.25
C PHE A 138 -9.11 -14.82 10.03
N LEU A 139 -8.69 -14.22 11.13
CA LEU A 139 -7.57 -14.68 11.95
C LEU A 139 -7.89 -15.95 12.79
N HIS A 140 -9.17 -16.29 13.01
CA HIS A 140 -9.58 -17.49 13.75
C HIS A 140 -10.10 -18.60 12.84
N ASN A 141 -10.02 -18.44 11.51
CA ASN A 141 -10.49 -19.45 10.60
C ASN A 141 -9.66 -20.75 10.72
N GLY A 142 -10.28 -21.83 11.15
CA GLY A 142 -9.60 -23.10 11.42
C GLY A 142 -8.92 -23.70 10.19
N ILE A 143 -9.59 -23.66 9.02
CA ILE A 143 -9.05 -24.21 7.78
C ILE A 143 -7.80 -23.43 7.35
N LEU A 144 -7.84 -22.10 7.46
CA LEU A 144 -6.68 -21.24 7.18
C LEU A 144 -5.52 -21.57 8.13
N ILE A 145 -5.78 -21.66 9.44
CA ILE A 145 -4.75 -21.94 10.45
C ILE A 145 -4.10 -23.30 10.18
N GLU A 146 -4.88 -24.34 9.93
CA GLU A 146 -4.37 -25.68 9.61
C GLU A 146 -3.53 -25.67 8.32
N THR A 147 -3.98 -24.94 7.30
CA THR A 147 -3.23 -24.80 6.05
C THR A 147 -1.91 -24.08 6.28
N LEU A 148 -1.89 -23.01 7.06
CA LEU A 148 -0.66 -22.29 7.43
C LEU A 148 0.33 -23.22 8.18
N LYS A 149 -0.15 -24.00 9.13
CA LYS A 149 0.66 -24.98 9.89
C LYS A 149 1.24 -26.04 8.97
N ARG A 150 0.41 -26.70 8.18
CA ARG A 150 0.80 -27.75 7.24
C ARG A 150 1.88 -27.29 6.25
N LYS A 151 1.78 -26.04 5.78
CA LYS A 151 2.71 -25.46 4.81
C LYS A 151 3.88 -24.68 5.44
N ASN A 152 3.97 -24.65 6.78
CA ASN A 152 4.97 -23.87 7.53
C ASN A 152 5.03 -22.38 7.11
N ILE A 153 3.87 -21.77 6.90
CA ILE A 153 3.71 -20.38 6.50
C ILE A 153 3.30 -19.56 7.71
N THR A 154 3.88 -18.36 7.86
CA THR A 154 3.48 -17.41 8.89
C THR A 154 2.61 -16.31 8.28
N LEU A 155 1.47 -16.06 8.87
CA LEU A 155 0.63 -14.89 8.60
C LEU A 155 1.02 -13.79 9.58
N TYR A 156 1.54 -12.71 9.04
CA TYR A 156 1.79 -11.49 9.78
C TYR A 156 0.57 -10.56 9.68
N PHE A 157 0.18 -10.01 10.80
CA PHE A 157 -0.93 -9.09 10.86
C PHE A 157 -0.49 -7.74 11.42
N SER A 158 -0.88 -6.65 10.76
CA SER A 158 -0.61 -5.31 11.22
C SER A 158 -1.81 -4.40 10.98
N VAL A 159 -1.93 -3.37 11.81
CA VAL A 159 -2.90 -2.30 11.63
C VAL A 159 -2.21 -0.96 11.67
N HIS A 160 -2.87 0.03 11.10
CA HIS A 160 -2.34 1.38 11.02
C HIS A 160 -2.15 2.00 12.42
N HIS A 161 -1.03 2.72 12.62
CA HIS A 161 -0.65 3.32 13.92
C HIS A 161 -1.66 4.33 14.48
N LYS A 162 -2.49 4.95 13.64
CA LYS A 162 -3.56 5.87 14.07
C LYS A 162 -4.69 5.18 14.82
N LEU A 163 -4.72 3.87 14.86
CA LEU A 163 -5.65 3.08 15.66
C LEU A 163 -5.14 2.98 17.11
N ASN A 164 -5.10 4.11 17.84
CA ASN A 164 -4.58 4.19 19.22
C ASN A 164 -5.31 3.27 20.23
N GLU A 165 -6.56 2.91 20.00
CA GLU A 165 -7.26 1.90 20.79
C GLU A 165 -6.79 0.47 20.52
N TYR A 166 -5.92 0.32 19.53
CA TYR A 166 -5.45 -0.94 19.04
C TYR A 166 -4.68 -1.78 20.08
N ASN A 167 -3.93 -1.15 21.00
CA ASN A 167 -3.27 -1.85 22.09
C ASN A 167 -4.26 -2.64 22.98
N ARG A 168 -5.54 -2.19 23.05
CA ARG A 168 -6.62 -2.94 23.69
C ARG A 168 -7.10 -4.13 22.84
N TYR A 169 -7.08 -3.99 21.51
CA TYR A 169 -7.51 -5.05 20.58
C TYR A 169 -6.41 -6.08 20.34
N GLN A 170 -5.15 -5.68 20.35
CA GLN A 170 -4.00 -6.58 20.22
C GLN A 170 -4.05 -7.76 21.19
N LYS A 171 -4.56 -7.52 22.42
CA LYS A 171 -4.77 -8.56 23.44
C LYS A 171 -5.91 -9.52 23.10
N LYS A 172 -6.79 -9.16 22.15
CA LYS A 172 -7.97 -9.94 21.74
C LYS A 172 -7.74 -10.78 20.49
N PHE A 173 -6.60 -10.60 19.80
CA PHE A 173 -6.27 -11.44 18.65
C PHE A 173 -5.63 -12.75 19.06
N PRO A 174 -5.79 -13.82 18.25
CA PRO A 174 -5.25 -15.11 18.61
C PRO A 174 -3.72 -15.03 18.68
N LYS A 175 -3.20 -15.41 19.83
CA LYS A 175 -1.76 -15.74 19.94
C LYS A 175 -1.60 -17.17 19.46
N ASN A 176 -1.02 -17.32 18.30
CA ASN A 176 -0.89 -18.60 17.64
C ASN A 176 0.52 -18.66 17.03
N GLU A 177 1.07 -19.86 16.89
CA GLU A 177 2.42 -20.05 16.36
C GLU A 177 2.61 -19.61 14.90
N VAL A 178 1.51 -19.63 14.12
CA VAL A 178 1.52 -19.27 12.70
C VAL A 178 0.93 -17.89 12.41
N ILE A 179 0.31 -17.23 13.40
CA ILE A 179 -0.23 -15.86 13.26
C ILE A 179 0.50 -14.95 14.23
N LYS A 180 1.22 -13.97 13.68
CA LYS A 180 2.05 -13.04 14.45
C LYS A 180 1.66 -11.61 14.18
N PHE A 181 1.60 -10.81 15.23
CA PHE A 181 1.44 -9.37 15.09
C PHE A 181 2.76 -8.70 14.72
N VAL A 182 2.68 -7.69 13.84
CA VAL A 182 3.81 -6.86 13.43
C VAL A 182 3.51 -5.39 13.68
N GLU A 183 4.42 -4.72 14.37
CA GLU A 183 4.37 -3.28 14.54
C GLU A 183 4.58 -2.57 13.21
N ILE A 184 3.90 -1.43 13.03
CA ILE A 184 3.92 -0.68 11.76
C ILE A 184 5.34 -0.26 11.35
N ILE A 185 6.22 0.01 12.30
CA ILE A 185 7.60 0.39 12.05
C ILE A 185 8.40 -0.73 11.35
N LYS A 186 8.03 -1.98 11.57
CA LYS A 186 8.66 -3.18 10.97
C LYS A 186 8.01 -3.64 9.66
N ILE A 187 6.96 -2.93 9.19
CA ILE A 187 6.22 -3.33 7.98
C ILE A 187 7.11 -3.36 6.73
N ALA A 188 8.04 -2.44 6.60
CA ALA A 188 8.94 -2.41 5.45
C ALA A 188 9.82 -3.66 5.34
N GLU A 189 10.31 -4.16 6.48
CA GLU A 189 11.06 -5.41 6.56
C GLU A 189 10.15 -6.62 6.31
N CYS A 190 8.98 -6.66 6.96
CA CYS A 190 7.99 -7.70 6.73
C CYS A 190 7.60 -7.81 5.25
N LEU A 191 7.36 -6.67 4.56
CA LEU A 191 7.05 -6.62 3.14
C LEU A 191 8.16 -7.22 2.26
N SER A 192 9.43 -7.08 2.66
CA SER A 192 10.54 -7.67 1.91
C SER A 192 10.44 -9.20 1.84
N LYS A 193 9.87 -9.84 2.86
CA LYS A 193 9.69 -11.29 2.99
C LYS A 193 8.27 -11.77 2.61
N THR A 194 7.35 -10.86 2.39
CA THR A 194 5.94 -11.17 2.07
C THR A 194 5.81 -11.77 0.67
N SER A 195 5.11 -12.89 0.59
CA SER A 195 4.76 -13.57 -0.66
C SER A 195 3.32 -13.37 -1.10
N LEU A 196 2.43 -13.00 -0.18
CA LEU A 196 1.04 -12.63 -0.44
C LEU A 196 0.62 -11.49 0.48
N LEU A 197 0.03 -10.44 -0.09
CA LEU A 197 -0.59 -9.36 0.68
C LEU A 197 -2.11 -9.51 0.64
N VAL A 198 -2.75 -9.42 1.80
CA VAL A 198 -4.20 -9.22 1.91
C VAL A 198 -4.42 -7.84 2.51
N THR A 199 -5.12 -6.99 1.78
CA THR A 199 -5.31 -5.59 2.17
C THR A 199 -6.61 -5.03 1.57
N ASP A 200 -6.98 -3.84 1.95
CA ASP A 200 -8.06 -3.11 1.30
C ASP A 200 -7.52 -2.29 0.10
N PHE A 201 -7.51 -0.97 0.18
CA PHE A 201 -7.03 -0.09 -0.89
C PHE A 201 -5.69 0.59 -0.56
N SER A 202 -4.83 -0.09 0.19
CA SER A 202 -3.51 0.42 0.56
C SER A 202 -2.57 0.55 -0.63
N SER A 203 -1.81 1.63 -0.68
CA SER A 203 -0.75 1.83 -1.68
C SER A 203 0.39 0.80 -1.59
N VAL A 204 0.47 0.05 -0.50
CA VAL A 204 1.43 -1.05 -0.29
C VAL A 204 1.25 -2.18 -1.34
N ILE A 205 0.09 -2.27 -1.97
CA ILE A 205 -0.15 -3.19 -3.10
C ILE A 205 0.94 -3.03 -4.18
N PHE A 206 1.38 -1.80 -4.45
CA PHE A 206 2.40 -1.54 -5.46
C PHE A 206 3.80 -2.04 -5.09
N ASP A 207 4.08 -2.22 -3.81
CA ASP A 207 5.31 -2.87 -3.35
C ASP A 207 5.30 -4.37 -3.76
N LEU A 208 4.13 -5.04 -3.70
CA LEU A 208 3.98 -6.43 -4.16
C LEU A 208 3.95 -6.53 -5.70
N ILE A 209 3.31 -5.57 -6.38
CA ILE A 209 3.33 -5.49 -7.85
C ILE A 209 4.78 -5.40 -8.35
N TYR A 210 5.59 -4.52 -7.76
CA TYR A 210 7.00 -4.38 -8.09
C TYR A 210 7.78 -5.69 -7.87
N LYS A 211 7.49 -6.41 -6.80
CA LYS A 211 8.06 -7.73 -6.48
C LYS A 211 7.49 -8.87 -7.34
N ARG A 212 6.49 -8.61 -8.17
CA ARG A 212 5.71 -9.61 -8.91
C ARG A 212 5.14 -10.71 -8.00
N LYS A 213 4.62 -10.31 -6.84
CA LYS A 213 3.97 -11.19 -5.86
C LYS A 213 2.46 -10.92 -5.83
N PRO A 214 1.61 -11.94 -5.56
CA PRO A 214 0.16 -11.77 -5.54
C PRO A 214 -0.29 -10.88 -4.39
N PHE A 215 -1.46 -10.27 -4.59
CA PHE A 215 -2.21 -9.60 -3.56
C PHE A 215 -3.71 -9.86 -3.70
N ILE A 216 -4.44 -9.66 -2.62
CA ILE A 216 -5.90 -9.79 -2.54
C ILE A 216 -6.44 -8.48 -1.96
N ILE A 217 -7.45 -7.91 -2.61
CA ILE A 217 -8.23 -6.81 -2.02
C ILE A 217 -9.40 -7.42 -1.25
N PHE A 218 -9.42 -7.20 0.06
CA PHE A 218 -10.52 -7.53 0.94
C PHE A 218 -10.88 -6.32 1.79
N ILE A 219 -12.16 -5.95 1.80
CA ILE A 219 -12.65 -4.79 2.56
C ILE A 219 -13.49 -5.32 3.74
N PRO A 220 -12.95 -5.34 4.97
CA PRO A 220 -13.59 -6.01 6.11
C PRO A 220 -14.95 -5.45 6.48
N ASP A 221 -15.21 -4.18 6.23
CA ASP A 221 -16.41 -3.43 6.64
C ASP A 221 -17.29 -3.00 5.46
N VAL A 222 -17.17 -3.69 4.33
CA VAL A 222 -17.88 -3.35 3.08
C VAL A 222 -19.42 -3.38 3.22
N ASN A 223 -19.95 -4.18 4.13
CA ASN A 223 -21.39 -4.34 4.37
C ASN A 223 -21.87 -3.60 5.62
N ASP A 224 -21.02 -2.82 6.28
CA ASP A 224 -21.43 -2.04 7.44
C ASP A 224 -22.53 -1.04 7.04
N THR A 225 -23.63 -1.04 7.77
CA THR A 225 -24.76 -0.14 7.53
C THR A 225 -24.41 1.33 7.73
N HIS A 226 -23.39 1.59 8.55
CA HIS A 226 -22.88 2.93 8.83
C HIS A 226 -21.69 3.30 7.93
N ILE A 227 -21.52 2.63 6.79
CA ILE A 227 -20.36 2.84 5.91
C ILE A 227 -20.22 4.30 5.44
N LYS A 228 -21.35 5.01 5.28
CA LYS A 228 -21.37 6.44 4.94
C LYS A 228 -20.80 7.31 6.05
N ASP A 229 -20.97 6.88 7.30
CA ASP A 229 -20.50 7.57 8.49
C ASP A 229 -19.04 7.19 8.84
N ILE A 230 -18.60 6.01 8.38
CA ILE A 230 -17.27 5.43 8.65
C ILE A 230 -16.24 5.91 7.66
N TYR A 231 -16.66 6.11 6.41
CA TYR A 231 -15.79 6.53 5.33
C TYR A 231 -16.06 7.98 4.96
N THR A 232 -15.02 8.72 4.64
CA THR A 232 -15.20 9.96 3.89
C THR A 232 -15.98 9.66 2.61
N ARG A 233 -16.70 10.65 2.09
CA ARG A 233 -17.52 10.52 0.87
C ARG A 233 -16.77 9.77 -0.24
N ASN A 234 -15.50 10.04 -0.40
CA ASN A 234 -14.67 9.48 -1.45
C ASN A 234 -14.43 7.97 -1.28
N TYR A 235 -14.17 7.50 -0.04
CA TYR A 235 -14.05 6.07 0.23
C TYR A 235 -15.36 5.34 0.02
N TYR A 236 -16.46 5.96 0.42
CA TYR A 236 -17.78 5.41 0.17
C TYR A 236 -18.04 5.23 -1.34
N GLU A 237 -17.75 6.25 -2.16
CA GLU A 237 -17.90 6.17 -3.62
C GLU A 237 -17.01 5.09 -4.23
N LEU A 238 -15.76 4.94 -3.75
CA LEU A 238 -14.86 3.87 -4.16
C LEU A 238 -15.46 2.48 -3.88
N ILE A 239 -15.98 2.27 -2.66
CA ILE A 239 -16.60 1.01 -2.27
C ILE A 239 -17.84 0.73 -3.10
N GLN A 240 -18.69 1.73 -3.36
CA GLN A 240 -19.86 1.57 -4.24
C GLN A 240 -19.44 1.21 -5.67
N SER A 241 -18.40 1.86 -6.18
CA SER A 241 -17.87 1.57 -7.52
C SER A 241 -17.27 0.15 -7.61
N MET A 242 -16.75 -0.38 -6.52
CA MET A 242 -16.32 -1.78 -6.43
C MET A 242 -17.51 -2.74 -6.35
N LYS A 243 -18.56 -2.40 -5.59
CA LYS A 243 -19.76 -3.23 -5.44
C LYS A 243 -20.54 -3.37 -6.74
N ASN A 244 -20.76 -2.26 -7.43
CA ASN A 244 -21.55 -2.23 -8.67
C ASN A 244 -20.75 -2.61 -9.94
N GLY A 245 -19.47 -2.97 -9.78
CA GLY A 245 -18.62 -3.41 -10.89
C GLY A 245 -18.09 -2.29 -11.79
N THR A 246 -18.28 -1.03 -11.44
CA THR A 246 -17.71 0.11 -12.20
C THR A 246 -16.18 0.02 -12.17
N ILE A 247 -15.60 -0.37 -11.04
CA ILE A 247 -14.18 -0.71 -10.95
C ILE A 247 -14.07 -2.23 -11.14
N LYS A 248 -13.65 -2.61 -12.33
CA LYS A 248 -13.38 -4.01 -12.68
C LYS A 248 -11.99 -4.39 -12.18
N PHE A 249 -11.92 -4.95 -11.00
CA PHE A 249 -10.72 -5.58 -10.48
C PHE A 249 -11.10 -6.98 -9.97
N GLU A 250 -10.61 -8.00 -10.64
CA GLU A 250 -11.08 -9.37 -10.42
C GLU A 250 -10.54 -10.02 -9.14
N ASN A 251 -9.42 -9.53 -8.61
CA ASN A 251 -8.84 -10.05 -7.35
C ASN A 251 -9.35 -9.30 -6.11
N LYS A 252 -10.59 -8.80 -6.15
CA LYS A 252 -11.29 -8.17 -5.03
C LYS A 252 -12.32 -9.14 -4.47
N TYR A 253 -12.36 -9.21 -3.17
CA TYR A 253 -13.31 -10.06 -2.43
C TYR A 253 -14.05 -9.21 -1.42
N LEU A 254 -15.36 -9.25 -1.49
CA LEU A 254 -16.25 -8.55 -0.57
C LEU A 254 -16.76 -9.49 0.52
N ASP A 255 -16.77 -10.80 0.24
CA ASP A 255 -17.08 -11.85 1.20
C ASP A 255 -15.81 -12.41 1.84
N ILE A 256 -15.86 -12.64 3.15
CA ILE A 256 -14.72 -13.10 3.93
C ILE A 256 -14.31 -14.53 3.59
N ASN A 257 -15.27 -15.41 3.30
CA ASN A 257 -14.99 -16.81 2.98
C ASN A 257 -14.32 -16.91 1.60
N GLU A 258 -14.79 -16.12 0.64
CA GLU A 258 -14.14 -16.01 -0.67
C GLU A 258 -12.69 -15.51 -0.54
N ALA A 259 -12.46 -14.49 0.29
CA ALA A 259 -11.11 -13.97 0.55
C ALA A 259 -10.21 -15.04 1.17
N ILE A 260 -10.69 -15.77 2.18
CA ILE A 260 -9.95 -16.86 2.82
C ILE A 260 -9.66 -17.99 1.82
N ASN A 261 -10.64 -18.41 1.05
CA ASN A 261 -10.46 -19.45 0.03
C ASN A 261 -9.41 -19.05 -1.01
N LYS A 262 -9.39 -17.78 -1.41
CA LYS A 262 -8.36 -17.28 -2.33
C LYS A 262 -6.98 -17.24 -1.70
N VAL A 263 -6.86 -16.94 -0.40
CA VAL A 263 -5.58 -17.08 0.33
C VAL A 263 -5.09 -18.52 0.30
N ILE A 264 -5.97 -19.47 0.63
CA ILE A 264 -5.65 -20.91 0.61
C ILE A 264 -5.22 -21.33 -0.80
N TYR A 265 -5.93 -20.89 -1.84
CA TYR A 265 -5.55 -21.11 -3.22
C TYR A 265 -4.11 -20.66 -3.52
N TYR A 266 -3.71 -19.45 -3.09
CA TYR A 266 -2.35 -18.96 -3.30
C TYR A 266 -1.31 -19.75 -2.50
N ILE A 267 -1.64 -20.16 -1.28
CA ILE A 267 -0.77 -21.04 -0.47
C ILE A 267 -0.52 -22.37 -1.22
N ASP A 268 -1.57 -23.01 -1.69
CA ASP A 268 -1.46 -24.32 -2.35
C ASP A 268 -0.76 -24.23 -3.71
N ASN A 269 -0.82 -23.07 -4.37
CA ASN A 269 -0.11 -22.78 -5.62
C ASN A 269 1.25 -22.09 -5.42
N ASN A 270 1.85 -22.17 -4.22
CA ASN A 270 3.16 -21.60 -3.89
C ASN A 270 3.29 -20.11 -4.27
N PHE A 271 2.23 -19.34 -4.03
CA PHE A 271 2.15 -17.90 -4.30
C PHE A 271 2.44 -17.49 -5.75
N LYS A 272 2.17 -18.36 -6.71
CA LYS A 272 2.29 -18.03 -8.13
C LYS A 272 1.19 -17.05 -8.53
N LEU A 273 1.54 -16.07 -9.37
CA LEU A 273 0.56 -15.18 -9.98
C LEU A 273 -0.40 -15.99 -10.84
N ASP A 274 -1.70 -15.78 -10.65
CA ASP A 274 -2.70 -16.24 -11.59
C ASP A 274 -2.65 -15.41 -12.90
N THR A 275 -3.32 -15.89 -13.93
CA THR A 275 -3.29 -15.27 -15.26
C THR A 275 -3.79 -13.83 -15.23
N GLN A 276 -4.80 -13.54 -14.41
CA GLN A 276 -5.42 -12.21 -14.32
C GLN A 276 -4.48 -11.19 -13.67
N LEU A 277 -3.87 -11.53 -12.54
CA LEU A 277 -2.88 -10.67 -11.90
C LEU A 277 -1.64 -10.48 -12.78
N LYS A 278 -1.22 -11.54 -13.49
CA LYS A 278 -0.10 -11.43 -14.43
C LYS A 278 -0.41 -10.41 -15.52
N LEU A 279 -1.58 -10.51 -16.15
CA LEU A 279 -2.03 -9.57 -17.18
C LEU A 279 -2.13 -8.14 -16.62
N PHE A 280 -2.67 -7.97 -15.40
CA PHE A 280 -2.75 -6.67 -14.75
C PHE A 280 -1.36 -6.07 -14.51
N TYR A 281 -0.38 -6.85 -14.04
CA TYR A 281 0.99 -6.39 -13.81
C TYR A 281 1.70 -5.99 -15.12
N ASP A 282 1.49 -6.78 -16.17
CA ASP A 282 2.08 -6.51 -17.47
C ASP A 282 1.49 -5.22 -18.08
N ASN A 283 0.19 -4.99 -17.91
CA ASN A 283 -0.49 -3.76 -18.33
C ASN A 283 -0.05 -2.51 -17.53
N LEU A 284 0.26 -2.68 -16.24
CA LEU A 284 0.84 -1.59 -15.45
C LEU A 284 2.23 -1.20 -15.90
N GLY A 285 3.00 -2.14 -16.45
CA GLY A 285 4.34 -1.88 -17.01
C GLY A 285 5.39 -1.51 -15.97
N ILE A 286 5.16 -1.76 -14.68
CA ILE A 286 6.14 -1.54 -13.61
C ILE A 286 7.19 -2.65 -13.68
N LYS A 287 8.45 -2.28 -13.95
CA LYS A 287 9.57 -3.22 -14.07
C LYS A 287 10.55 -3.04 -12.92
N SER A 288 11.24 -4.12 -12.56
CA SER A 288 12.37 -4.05 -11.64
C SER A 288 13.53 -3.33 -12.31
N ASP A 289 14.13 -2.34 -11.59
CA ASP A 289 15.21 -1.51 -12.11
C ASP A 289 16.05 -0.96 -10.94
N ASN A 290 17.21 -0.39 -11.22
CA ASN A 290 18.01 0.37 -10.25
C ASN A 290 17.45 1.80 -10.13
N ASN A 291 16.48 1.95 -9.23
CA ASN A 291 15.65 3.16 -9.16
C ASN A 291 16.37 4.32 -8.51
N LEU A 292 17.22 4.06 -7.51
CA LEU A 292 17.91 5.11 -6.76
C LEU A 292 18.97 5.79 -7.60
N ASP A 293 19.82 5.03 -8.29
CA ASP A 293 20.87 5.60 -9.12
C ASP A 293 20.29 6.41 -10.28
N ARG A 294 19.25 5.87 -10.92
CA ARG A 294 18.52 6.59 -11.97
C ARG A 294 17.89 7.87 -11.44
N PHE A 295 17.30 7.80 -10.24
CA PHE A 295 16.72 8.98 -9.60
C PHE A 295 17.78 10.06 -9.34
N VAL A 296 18.94 9.68 -8.77
CA VAL A 296 20.06 10.62 -8.55
C VAL A 296 20.54 11.23 -9.87
N GLN A 297 20.69 10.42 -10.91
CA GLN A 297 21.13 10.88 -12.24
C GLN A 297 20.13 11.87 -12.85
N GLU A 298 18.83 11.55 -12.85
CA GLU A 298 17.79 12.44 -13.38
C GLU A 298 17.72 13.77 -12.62
N ILE A 299 17.81 13.76 -11.30
CA ILE A 299 17.81 14.99 -10.50
C ILE A 299 19.06 15.83 -10.77
N THR A 300 20.23 15.20 -10.91
CA THR A 300 21.47 15.90 -11.22
C THR A 300 21.39 16.61 -12.58
N ASN A 301 20.72 15.99 -13.55
CA ASN A 301 20.55 16.54 -14.89
C ASN A 301 19.52 17.70 -14.97
N LEU A 302 18.71 17.91 -13.93
CA LEU A 302 17.77 19.05 -13.84
C LEU A 302 18.47 20.40 -13.46
N ASN A 303 19.76 20.39 -13.18
CA ASN A 303 20.56 21.57 -12.87
C ASN A 303 21.17 22.18 -14.13
#